data_e8a2ec322de68b8536eb32143bd01d0c
#
_entry.id   e8a2ec322de68b8536eb32143bd01d0c
#
_cell.length_a   1.000
_cell.length_b   1.000
_cell.length_c   1.000
_cell.angle_alpha   90.00
_cell.angle_beta   90.00
_cell.angle_gamma   90.00
#
_symmetry.space_group_name_H-M   'P 1'
#
loop_
_entity.id
_entity.type
_entity.pdbx_description
1 polymer ?
#
loop_
_entity_poly.entity_id
_entity_poly.type
_entity_poly.pdbx_seq_one_letter_code
_entity_poly.pdbx_strand_id
1 'polypeptide(L)'
;MPMWVMLVSKGGDMGIGSEEKPGCDSASAAPQHVLMLPGLDGSGSLSTPFLSALQAHGLTTQAITLPAQGGQDHATLAQRLWSQLPGHPFILLAESFSGPLAVELATRHPTGLRGLVLASTFARRPVPLPAASAALLSPAWPLPPVALLARLLLGRWRTREHMSMLRDALVQIPAITLRQRAAATLRVDVRALLSAIEVPTLCLHACHDRLLWPPSVAELQALLPDARHVSLEGPHLLLQARADAAAAEVAAWMRTLSP
;
A
#
# COMPACT_ATOMS: atom_id res chain seq x y z
N MET A 1 -61.60 -20.56 -19.56
CA MET A 1 -62.98 -20.06 -19.62
C MET A 1 -63.69 -20.38 -18.33
N PRO A 2 -64.56 -19.53 -17.76
CA PRO A 2 -64.86 -18.13 -18.03
C PRO A 2 -64.71 -17.28 -16.74
N MET A 3 -64.66 -16.04 -16.70
CA MET A 3 -65.56 -14.98 -17.11
C MET A 3 -66.00 -14.10 -15.89
N TRP A 4 -65.84 -12.77 -16.06
CA TRP A 4 -66.72 -11.66 -15.66
C TRP A 4 -66.69 -11.32 -14.12
N VAL A 5 -66.72 -9.98 -13.72
CA VAL A 5 -67.52 -8.83 -14.13
C VAL A 5 -66.89 -7.51 -13.70
N MET A 6 -67.02 -6.52 -14.53
CA MET A 6 -66.88 -5.09 -14.37
C MET A 6 -67.70 -4.52 -13.19
N LEU A 7 -67.16 -3.49 -12.51
CA LEU A 7 -67.97 -2.40 -12.03
C LEU A 7 -67.15 -1.09 -12.00
N VAL A 8 -67.70 -0.11 -12.78
CA VAL A 8 -67.23 1.27 -12.89
C VAL A 8 -67.94 2.10 -11.81
N SER A 9 -67.22 3.01 -11.15
CA SER A 9 -67.84 4.28 -10.67
C SER A 9 -66.74 5.30 -10.28
N LYS A 10 -66.65 6.35 -11.09
CA LYS A 10 -66.60 7.80 -10.83
C LYS A 10 -65.74 8.34 -9.68
N GLY A 11 -64.66 9.07 -10.01
CA GLY A 11 -64.77 10.56 -10.11
C GLY A 11 -64.16 11.22 -8.85
N GLY A 12 -63.14 11.99 -8.98
CA GLY A 12 -62.66 12.91 -7.94
C GLY A 12 -61.20 13.29 -8.11
N ASP A 13 -61.00 14.30 -8.84
CA ASP A 13 -60.14 15.47 -8.65
C ASP A 13 -58.65 15.39 -8.46
N MET A 14 -58.00 16.31 -9.16
CA MET A 14 -56.57 16.56 -9.35
C MET A 14 -55.84 16.92 -8.05
N GLY A 15 -54.77 16.23 -7.79
CA GLY A 15 -53.64 16.66 -6.96
C GLY A 15 -52.39 16.50 -7.77
N ILE A 16 -51.85 17.59 -8.30
CA ILE A 16 -50.53 17.64 -8.96
C ILE A 16 -49.51 17.47 -7.85
N GLY A 17 -49.18 16.23 -7.53
CA GLY A 17 -48.01 15.90 -6.75
C GLY A 17 -46.78 15.96 -7.65
N SER A 18 -45.99 16.99 -7.48
CA SER A 18 -44.62 17.06 -8.02
C SER A 18 -43.86 15.83 -7.57
N GLU A 19 -43.59 14.90 -8.48
CA GLU A 19 -42.57 13.87 -8.31
C GLU A 19 -41.22 14.56 -8.12
N GLU A 20 -40.81 14.71 -6.87
CA GLU A 20 -39.41 14.90 -6.54
C GLU A 20 -38.64 13.68 -7.06
N LYS A 21 -37.95 13.86 -8.20
CA LYS A 21 -36.91 12.97 -8.62
C LYS A 21 -35.94 12.87 -7.45
N PRO A 22 -35.58 11.64 -6.99
CA PRO A 22 -34.48 11.51 -6.06
C PRO A 22 -33.26 12.10 -6.73
N GLY A 23 -32.77 13.22 -6.21
CA GLY A 23 -31.57 13.86 -6.64
C GLY A 23 -30.46 12.85 -6.56
N CYS A 24 -29.85 12.56 -7.71
CA CYS A 24 -28.60 11.81 -7.81
C CYS A 24 -27.46 12.71 -7.33
N ASP A 25 -27.45 13.02 -6.04
CA ASP A 25 -26.26 13.53 -5.36
C ASP A 25 -25.31 12.37 -5.12
N SER A 26 -24.71 11.87 -6.21
CA SER A 26 -23.44 11.20 -6.11
C SER A 26 -22.36 12.27 -5.86
N ALA A 27 -22.43 12.96 -4.72
CA ALA A 27 -21.28 13.63 -4.18
C ALA A 27 -20.18 12.57 -4.11
N SER A 28 -19.13 12.73 -4.92
CA SER A 28 -18.00 11.83 -4.97
C SER A 28 -17.40 11.75 -3.56
N ALA A 29 -17.77 10.72 -2.81
CA ALA A 29 -17.27 10.53 -1.46
C ALA A 29 -15.73 10.36 -1.53
N ALA A 30 -15.01 10.93 -0.56
CA ALA A 30 -13.57 10.73 -0.43
C ALA A 30 -13.25 9.23 -0.48
N PRO A 31 -12.11 8.82 -1.07
CA PRO A 31 -11.78 7.41 -1.21
C PRO A 31 -11.67 6.75 0.19
N GLN A 32 -12.46 5.70 0.40
CA GLN A 32 -12.50 4.97 1.66
C GLN A 32 -11.75 3.64 1.59
N HIS A 33 -11.27 3.26 0.41
CA HIS A 33 -10.59 1.99 0.17
C HIS A 33 -9.09 2.17 0.11
N VAL A 34 -8.35 1.43 0.94
CA VAL A 34 -6.89 1.36 0.95
C VAL A 34 -6.43 0.00 0.45
N LEU A 35 -5.72 0.00 -0.68
CA LEU A 35 -5.08 -1.17 -1.25
C LEU A 35 -3.62 -1.21 -0.81
N MET A 36 -3.23 -2.21 -0.02
CA MET A 36 -1.90 -2.35 0.56
C MET A 36 -1.01 -3.28 -0.27
N LEU A 37 0.14 -2.79 -0.67
CA LEU A 37 1.26 -3.57 -1.19
C LEU A 37 2.25 -3.85 -0.07
N PRO A 38 2.44 -5.12 0.33
CA PRO A 38 3.28 -5.49 1.46
C PRO A 38 4.77 -5.33 1.19
N GLY A 39 5.57 -5.42 2.23
CA GLY A 39 7.02 -5.40 2.16
C GLY A 39 7.63 -6.60 1.40
N LEU A 40 8.91 -6.86 1.65
CA LEU A 40 9.71 -7.86 0.92
C LEU A 40 9.16 -9.30 1.06
N ASP A 41 8.51 -9.63 2.19
CA ASP A 41 7.83 -10.92 2.38
C ASP A 41 6.71 -11.14 1.36
N GLY A 42 5.98 -10.08 1.02
CA GLY A 42 4.94 -10.10 -0.01
C GLY A 42 3.67 -10.86 0.36
N SER A 43 3.56 -11.37 1.59
CA SER A 43 2.39 -12.13 2.04
C SER A 43 1.21 -11.24 2.42
N GLY A 44 1.50 -10.03 2.89
CA GLY A 44 0.53 -9.13 3.51
C GLY A 44 0.19 -9.46 4.96
N SER A 45 0.62 -10.62 5.47
CA SER A 45 0.30 -11.05 6.85
C SER A 45 0.90 -10.15 7.92
N LEU A 46 2.09 -9.58 7.66
CA LEU A 46 2.72 -8.60 8.55
C LEU A 46 1.92 -7.31 8.69
N SER A 47 1.12 -6.96 7.70
CA SER A 47 0.36 -5.70 7.70
C SER A 47 -0.97 -5.79 8.45
N THR A 48 -1.36 -6.96 8.95
CA THR A 48 -2.67 -7.19 9.61
C THR A 48 -2.96 -6.21 10.76
N PRO A 49 -2.04 -5.92 11.70
CA PRO A 49 -2.32 -4.96 12.77
C PRO A 49 -2.61 -3.55 12.23
N PHE A 50 -1.86 -3.11 11.24
CA PHE A 50 -2.04 -1.81 10.62
C PHE A 50 -3.36 -1.72 9.82
N LEU A 51 -3.71 -2.76 9.07
CA LEU A 51 -4.99 -2.81 8.35
C LEU A 51 -6.17 -2.79 9.31
N SER A 52 -6.09 -3.50 10.44
CA SER A 52 -7.11 -3.45 11.50
C SER A 52 -7.22 -2.05 12.12
N ALA A 53 -6.09 -1.36 12.31
CA ALA A 53 -6.09 0.02 12.80
C ALA A 53 -6.74 0.99 11.79
N LEU A 54 -6.50 0.83 10.49
CA LEU A 54 -7.20 1.61 9.44
C LEU A 54 -8.70 1.34 9.43
N GLN A 55 -9.11 0.08 9.62
CA GLN A 55 -10.53 -0.29 9.72
C GLN A 55 -11.21 0.36 10.93
N ALA A 56 -10.50 0.50 12.05
CA ALA A 56 -10.99 1.24 13.22
C ALA A 56 -11.24 2.74 12.92
N HIS A 57 -10.58 3.30 11.89
CA HIS A 57 -10.86 4.64 11.36
C HIS A 57 -11.98 4.68 10.31
N GLY A 58 -12.69 3.58 10.08
CA GLY A 58 -13.80 3.48 9.11
C GLY A 58 -13.36 3.25 7.67
N LEU A 59 -12.09 2.89 7.43
CA LEU A 59 -11.55 2.64 6.09
C LEU A 59 -11.71 1.18 5.68
N THR A 60 -12.06 0.93 4.45
CA THR A 60 -12.02 -0.40 3.84
C THR A 60 -10.59 -0.71 3.43
N THR A 61 -10.09 -1.88 3.78
CA THR A 61 -8.69 -2.25 3.53
C THR A 61 -8.58 -3.59 2.82
N GLN A 62 -7.63 -3.69 1.90
CA GLN A 62 -7.27 -4.92 1.23
C GLN A 62 -5.74 -5.00 1.08
N ALA A 63 -5.14 -6.13 1.44
CA ALA A 63 -3.74 -6.41 1.11
C ALA A 63 -3.65 -7.27 -0.14
N ILE A 64 -2.75 -6.91 -1.06
CA ILE A 64 -2.37 -7.76 -2.18
C ILE A 64 -1.27 -8.71 -1.72
N THR A 65 -1.37 -9.97 -2.10
CA THR A 65 -0.26 -10.91 -1.98
C THR A 65 0.61 -10.83 -3.23
N LEU A 66 1.90 -10.52 -3.07
CA LEU A 66 2.82 -10.49 -4.20
C LEU A 66 3.08 -11.91 -4.72
N PRO A 67 3.04 -12.12 -6.04
CA PRO A 67 3.29 -13.44 -6.63
C PRO A 67 4.65 -14.00 -6.22
N ALA A 68 4.69 -15.20 -5.63
CA ALA A 68 5.93 -15.81 -5.15
C ALA A 68 6.78 -16.44 -6.26
N GLN A 69 6.23 -16.65 -7.45
CA GLN A 69 6.90 -17.25 -8.60
C GLN A 69 7.09 -16.25 -9.75
N GLY A 70 7.99 -16.56 -10.66
CA GLY A 70 8.31 -15.71 -11.82
C GLY A 70 9.23 -14.53 -11.46
N GLY A 71 9.31 -13.54 -12.34
CA GLY A 71 10.15 -12.35 -12.13
C GLY A 71 9.75 -11.58 -10.88
N GLN A 72 10.73 -11.18 -10.10
CA GLN A 72 10.54 -10.50 -8.81
C GLN A 72 11.08 -9.05 -8.83
N ASP A 73 11.44 -8.53 -9.99
CA ASP A 73 11.74 -7.10 -10.16
C ASP A 73 10.44 -6.26 -10.16
N HIS A 74 10.58 -4.98 -9.83
CA HIS A 74 9.43 -4.09 -9.60
C HIS A 74 8.57 -3.90 -10.85
N ALA A 75 9.18 -3.74 -12.04
CA ALA A 75 8.45 -3.55 -13.29
C ALA A 75 7.64 -4.80 -13.67
N THR A 76 8.22 -5.99 -13.53
CA THR A 76 7.53 -7.27 -13.77
C THR A 76 6.39 -7.47 -12.78
N LEU A 77 6.60 -7.19 -11.50
CA LEU A 77 5.54 -7.27 -10.49
C LEU A 77 4.43 -6.26 -10.77
N ALA A 78 4.76 -5.01 -11.15
CA ALA A 78 3.78 -4.00 -11.53
C ALA A 78 2.89 -4.47 -12.69
N GLN A 79 3.48 -5.06 -13.72
CA GLN A 79 2.72 -5.61 -14.84
C GLN A 79 1.75 -6.71 -14.40
N ARG A 80 2.20 -7.60 -13.52
CA ARG A 80 1.38 -8.72 -13.03
C ARG A 80 0.26 -8.30 -12.08
N LEU A 81 0.45 -7.22 -11.33
CA LEU A 81 -0.54 -6.71 -10.39
C LEU A 81 -1.54 -5.75 -11.05
N TRP A 82 -1.27 -5.28 -12.25
CA TRP A 82 -2.11 -4.29 -12.94
C TRP A 82 -3.60 -4.68 -12.97
N SER A 83 -3.90 -5.92 -13.30
CA SER A 83 -5.29 -6.42 -13.38
C SER A 83 -5.97 -6.62 -12.02
N GLN A 84 -5.23 -6.49 -10.91
CA GLN A 84 -5.76 -6.61 -9.55
C GLN A 84 -6.10 -5.24 -8.95
N LEU A 85 -5.78 -4.13 -9.65
CA LEU A 85 -6.11 -2.80 -9.19
C LEU A 85 -7.63 -2.58 -9.28
N PRO A 86 -8.25 -1.94 -8.27
CA PRO A 86 -9.68 -1.66 -8.28
C PRO A 86 -10.08 -0.69 -9.40
N GLY A 87 -11.27 -0.88 -9.96
CA GLY A 87 -11.89 0.08 -10.88
C GLY A 87 -12.64 1.23 -10.18
N HIS A 88 -12.85 1.13 -8.86
CA HIS A 88 -13.45 2.18 -8.02
C HIS A 88 -12.36 3.04 -7.36
N PRO A 89 -12.68 4.20 -6.75
CA PRO A 89 -11.72 5.06 -6.07
C PRO A 89 -10.98 4.33 -4.94
N PHE A 90 -9.64 4.41 -4.93
CA PHE A 90 -8.78 3.80 -3.92
C PHE A 90 -7.49 4.59 -3.66
N ILE A 91 -6.91 4.37 -2.49
CA ILE A 91 -5.56 4.78 -2.13
C ILE A 91 -4.63 3.58 -2.27
N LEU A 92 -3.52 3.75 -2.98
CA LEU A 92 -2.46 2.75 -3.05
C LEU A 92 -1.46 3.01 -1.93
N LEU A 93 -1.32 2.05 -1.02
CA LEU A 93 -0.34 2.13 0.06
C LEU A 93 0.73 1.08 -0.14
N ALA A 94 1.99 1.47 -0.07
CA ALA A 94 3.12 0.57 -0.27
C ALA A 94 4.15 0.69 0.84
N GLU A 95 4.63 -0.44 1.33
CA GLU A 95 5.65 -0.52 2.36
C GLU A 95 6.97 -1.01 1.78
N SER A 96 8.06 -0.33 2.13
CA SER A 96 9.44 -0.79 1.92
C SER A 96 9.71 -1.21 0.46
N PHE A 97 9.95 -2.52 0.23
CA PHE A 97 10.16 -3.11 -1.09
C PHE A 97 9.13 -2.68 -2.13
N SER A 98 7.88 -2.55 -1.73
CA SER A 98 6.79 -2.24 -2.66
C SER A 98 6.65 -0.74 -3.00
N GLY A 99 7.43 0.16 -2.41
CA GLY A 99 7.40 1.57 -2.79
C GLY A 99 7.72 1.81 -4.26
N PRO A 100 8.87 1.36 -4.79
CA PRO A 100 9.15 1.44 -6.22
C PRO A 100 8.10 0.75 -7.10
N LEU A 101 7.52 -0.36 -6.64
CA LEU A 101 6.43 -1.05 -7.31
C LEU A 101 5.17 -0.17 -7.41
N ALA A 102 4.83 0.52 -6.33
CA ALA A 102 3.70 1.45 -6.32
C ALA A 102 3.94 2.67 -7.22
N VAL A 103 5.18 3.16 -7.30
CA VAL A 103 5.58 4.21 -8.25
C VAL A 103 5.35 3.73 -9.69
N GLU A 104 5.81 2.55 -10.04
CA GLU A 104 5.58 1.93 -11.36
C GLU A 104 4.08 1.81 -11.71
N LEU A 105 3.25 1.48 -10.72
CA LEU A 105 1.79 1.40 -10.90
C LEU A 105 1.16 2.77 -11.02
N ALA A 106 1.52 3.71 -10.16
CA ALA A 106 0.92 5.04 -10.11
C ALA A 106 1.18 5.84 -11.40
N THR A 107 2.38 5.73 -11.97
CA THR A 107 2.75 6.41 -13.22
C THR A 107 2.06 5.86 -14.48
N ARG A 108 1.33 4.76 -14.36
CA ARG A 108 0.44 4.24 -15.42
C ARG A 108 -0.99 4.80 -15.30
N HIS A 109 -1.24 5.72 -14.38
CA HIS A 109 -2.49 6.43 -14.14
C HIS A 109 -3.73 5.51 -14.04
N PRO A 110 -3.76 4.56 -13.05
CA PRO A 110 -4.94 3.72 -12.88
C PRO A 110 -6.18 4.58 -12.60
N THR A 111 -7.26 4.34 -13.30
CA THR A 111 -8.47 5.19 -13.28
C THR A 111 -9.05 5.43 -11.88
N GLY A 112 -8.95 4.43 -10.98
CA GLY A 112 -9.45 4.52 -9.61
C GLY A 112 -8.46 5.13 -8.60
N LEU A 113 -7.19 5.35 -8.96
CA LEU A 113 -6.19 5.84 -8.03
C LEU A 113 -6.48 7.30 -7.63
N ARG A 114 -6.61 7.56 -6.32
CA ARG A 114 -6.88 8.89 -5.75
C ARG A 114 -5.75 9.42 -4.88
N GLY A 115 -4.80 8.59 -4.52
CA GLY A 115 -3.64 8.98 -3.75
C GLY A 115 -2.66 7.84 -3.53
N LEU A 116 -1.44 8.18 -3.16
CA LEU A 116 -0.33 7.26 -2.95
C LEU A 116 0.23 7.44 -1.54
N VAL A 117 0.41 6.33 -0.82
CA VAL A 117 1.10 6.32 0.48
C VAL A 117 2.36 5.47 0.37
N LEU A 118 3.50 6.07 0.69
CA LEU A 118 4.82 5.45 0.66
C LEU A 118 5.38 5.35 2.08
N ALA A 119 5.41 4.16 2.66
CA ALA A 119 5.84 3.92 4.03
C ALA A 119 7.20 3.23 4.10
N SER A 120 8.16 3.80 4.83
CA SER A 120 9.51 3.26 5.05
C SER A 120 10.16 2.74 3.76
N THR A 121 10.16 3.54 2.69
CA THR A 121 10.57 3.12 1.35
C THR A 121 11.60 4.07 0.72
N PHE A 122 11.93 3.85 -0.55
CA PHE A 122 13.04 4.46 -1.28
C PHE A 122 12.72 4.59 -2.78
N ALA A 123 13.41 5.51 -3.47
CA ALA A 123 13.32 5.67 -4.93
C ALA A 123 14.36 4.83 -5.69
N ARG A 124 15.49 4.57 -5.06
CA ARG A 124 16.56 3.68 -5.58
C ARG A 124 17.14 2.84 -4.45
N ARG A 125 18.09 1.94 -4.79
CA ARG A 125 18.72 1.07 -3.79
C ARG A 125 18.91 1.76 -2.43
N PRO A 126 18.38 1.19 -1.35
CA PRO A 126 18.31 1.88 -0.05
C PRO A 126 19.56 1.76 0.81
N VAL A 127 20.60 1.08 0.31
CA VAL A 127 21.85 0.83 1.04
C VAL A 127 23.07 1.27 0.22
N PRO A 128 24.20 1.64 0.85
CA PRO A 128 25.41 2.11 0.15
C PRO A 128 26.21 0.94 -0.48
N LEU A 129 25.52 -0.02 -1.06
CA LEU A 129 26.11 -1.15 -1.76
C LEU A 129 25.93 -0.98 -3.27
N PRO A 130 26.94 -1.30 -4.12
CA PRO A 130 26.76 -1.26 -5.56
C PRO A 130 25.72 -2.28 -6.02
N ALA A 131 25.03 -2.02 -7.13
CA ALA A 131 24.04 -2.93 -7.70
C ALA A 131 24.61 -4.34 -8.01
N ALA A 132 25.90 -4.41 -8.33
CA ALA A 132 26.61 -5.68 -8.55
C ALA A 132 26.60 -6.60 -7.30
N SER A 133 26.46 -6.04 -6.09
CA SER A 133 26.34 -6.83 -4.85
C SER A 133 25.11 -7.74 -4.84
N ALA A 134 24.11 -7.48 -5.70
CA ALA A 134 22.97 -8.37 -5.87
C ALA A 134 23.40 -9.79 -6.33
N ALA A 135 24.55 -9.92 -7.01
CA ALA A 135 25.09 -11.22 -7.40
C ALA A 135 25.54 -12.07 -6.21
N LEU A 136 25.84 -11.44 -5.07
CA LEU A 136 26.21 -12.13 -3.83
C LEU A 136 24.99 -12.77 -3.13
N LEU A 137 23.76 -12.41 -3.53
CA LEU A 137 22.53 -13.02 -3.00
C LEU A 137 22.26 -14.37 -3.70
N SER A 138 23.28 -15.21 -3.76
CA SER A 138 23.22 -16.55 -4.35
C SER A 138 22.28 -17.47 -3.58
N PRO A 139 21.58 -18.41 -4.27
CA PRO A 139 20.79 -19.46 -3.62
C PRO A 139 21.59 -20.31 -2.63
N ALA A 140 22.91 -20.40 -2.79
CA ALA A 140 23.79 -21.19 -1.92
C ALA A 140 23.98 -20.59 -0.51
N TRP A 141 23.65 -19.30 -0.30
CA TRP A 141 23.85 -18.66 1.00
C TRP A 141 22.59 -18.81 1.87
N PRO A 142 22.72 -19.14 3.16
CA PRO A 142 21.57 -19.21 4.06
C PRO A 142 20.94 -17.81 4.22
N LEU A 143 19.63 -17.77 4.44
CA LEU A 143 18.98 -16.53 4.86
C LEU A 143 19.47 -16.13 6.25
N PRO A 144 19.57 -14.83 6.54
CA PRO A 144 19.94 -14.37 7.87
C PRO A 144 18.97 -14.94 8.93
N PRO A 145 19.46 -15.30 10.13
CA PRO A 145 18.58 -15.73 11.22
C PRO A 145 17.49 -14.69 11.51
N VAL A 146 16.28 -15.15 11.80
CA VAL A 146 15.12 -14.28 12.09
C VAL A 146 15.43 -13.27 13.20
N ALA A 147 16.21 -13.67 14.21
CA ALA A 147 16.61 -12.77 15.30
C ALA A 147 17.47 -11.59 14.82
N LEU A 148 18.33 -11.81 13.83
CA LEU A 148 19.16 -10.75 13.22
C LEU A 148 18.28 -9.82 12.36
N LEU A 149 17.40 -10.39 11.54
CA LEU A 149 16.42 -9.61 10.76
C LEU A 149 15.53 -8.76 11.68
N ALA A 150 15.00 -9.34 12.74
CA ALA A 150 14.18 -8.62 13.70
C ALA A 150 14.97 -7.51 14.42
N ARG A 151 16.26 -7.72 14.69
CA ARG A 151 17.10 -6.65 15.25
C ARG A 151 17.29 -5.48 14.30
N LEU A 152 17.41 -5.76 13.01
CA LEU A 152 17.54 -4.76 11.97
C LEU A 152 16.21 -4.03 11.72
N LEU A 153 15.13 -4.80 11.54
CA LEU A 153 13.84 -4.30 11.08
C LEU A 153 12.98 -3.69 12.19
N LEU A 154 13.13 -4.15 13.44
CA LEU A 154 12.32 -3.74 14.59
C LEU A 154 13.13 -3.03 15.70
N GLY A 155 14.44 -3.22 15.76
CA GLY A 155 15.28 -2.58 16.78
C GLY A 155 14.78 -2.82 18.21
N ARG A 156 14.51 -1.73 18.96
CA ARG A 156 13.98 -1.75 20.34
C ARG A 156 12.50 -2.12 20.43
N TRP A 157 11.75 -2.03 19.34
CA TRP A 157 10.31 -2.35 19.27
C TRP A 157 10.02 -3.85 19.10
N ARG A 158 11.03 -4.72 19.18
CA ARG A 158 10.85 -6.16 19.11
C ARG A 158 10.05 -6.66 20.31
N THR A 159 8.92 -7.30 20.03
CA THR A 159 8.13 -8.07 20.99
C THR A 159 8.15 -9.54 20.61
N ARG A 160 7.66 -10.42 21.48
CA ARG A 160 7.48 -11.86 21.14
C ARG A 160 6.50 -12.02 19.99
N GLU A 161 5.47 -11.21 19.96
CA GLU A 161 4.45 -11.19 18.91
C GLU A 161 5.07 -10.78 17.56
N HIS A 162 5.78 -9.66 17.48
CA HIS A 162 6.48 -9.24 16.27
C HIS A 162 7.47 -10.31 15.76
N MET A 163 8.15 -11.01 16.67
CA MET A 163 9.06 -12.10 16.32
C MET A 163 8.32 -13.31 15.73
N SER A 164 7.14 -13.63 16.26
CA SER A 164 6.30 -14.69 15.70
C SER A 164 5.78 -14.32 14.33
N MET A 165 5.17 -13.14 14.19
CA MET A 165 4.66 -12.63 12.92
C MET A 165 5.74 -12.63 11.83
N LEU A 166 6.94 -12.14 12.14
CA LEU A 166 8.06 -12.12 11.19
C LEU A 166 8.49 -13.54 10.78
N ARG A 167 8.56 -14.47 11.73
CA ARG A 167 8.90 -15.87 11.45
C ARG A 167 7.85 -16.51 10.55
N ASP A 168 6.57 -16.33 10.89
CA ASP A 168 5.45 -16.93 10.18
C ASP A 168 5.35 -16.37 8.74
N ALA A 169 5.58 -15.08 8.54
CA ALA A 169 5.64 -14.48 7.21
C ALA A 169 6.80 -15.03 6.37
N LEU A 170 8.01 -15.16 6.97
CA LEU A 170 9.18 -15.65 6.25
C LEU A 170 9.08 -17.13 5.89
N VAL A 171 8.40 -17.96 6.68
CA VAL A 171 8.20 -19.40 6.39
C VAL A 171 7.26 -19.60 5.19
N GLN A 172 6.32 -18.68 4.97
CA GLN A 172 5.36 -18.78 3.87
C GLN A 172 5.95 -18.51 2.49
N ILE A 173 7.14 -17.90 2.42
CA ILE A 173 7.73 -17.46 1.15
C ILE A 173 8.99 -18.28 0.85
N PRO A 174 9.11 -18.82 -0.39
CA PRO A 174 10.33 -19.51 -0.79
C PRO A 174 11.57 -18.64 -0.63
N ALA A 175 12.64 -19.21 -0.05
CA ALA A 175 13.88 -18.49 0.18
C ALA A 175 14.47 -17.87 -1.11
N ILE A 176 14.26 -18.52 -2.25
CA ILE A 176 14.70 -18.01 -3.55
C ILE A 176 13.97 -16.72 -3.91
N THR A 177 12.67 -16.63 -3.63
CA THR A 177 11.85 -15.44 -3.88
C THR A 177 12.31 -14.26 -3.03
N LEU A 178 12.58 -14.49 -1.74
CA LEU A 178 13.13 -13.46 -0.85
C LEU A 178 14.47 -12.91 -1.35
N ARG A 179 15.36 -13.78 -1.83
CA ARG A 179 16.65 -13.38 -2.41
C ARG A 179 16.48 -12.60 -3.72
N GLN A 180 15.58 -13.02 -4.58
CA GLN A 180 15.28 -12.32 -5.83
C GLN A 180 14.74 -10.92 -5.56
N ARG A 181 13.83 -10.75 -4.60
CA ARG A 181 13.32 -9.44 -4.17
C ARG A 181 14.42 -8.58 -3.55
N ALA A 182 15.25 -9.16 -2.69
CA ALA A 182 16.40 -8.44 -2.12
C ALA A 182 17.39 -8.01 -3.23
N ALA A 183 17.63 -8.86 -4.23
CA ALA A 183 18.46 -8.51 -5.37
C ALA A 183 17.82 -7.41 -6.24
N ALA A 184 16.50 -7.45 -6.43
CA ALA A 184 15.75 -6.40 -7.12
C ALA A 184 15.87 -5.05 -6.37
N THR A 185 15.79 -5.05 -5.03
CA THR A 185 16.00 -3.86 -4.20
C THR A 185 17.37 -3.21 -4.43
N LEU A 186 18.42 -3.99 -4.65
CA LEU A 186 19.76 -3.46 -4.91
C LEU A 186 19.94 -2.90 -6.33
N ARG A 187 19.05 -3.23 -7.26
CA ARG A 187 19.11 -2.81 -8.67
C ARG A 187 18.09 -1.73 -9.03
N VAL A 188 17.09 -1.52 -8.17
CA VAL A 188 16.00 -0.61 -8.49
C VAL A 188 16.46 0.84 -8.58
N ASP A 189 15.88 1.57 -9.53
CA ASP A 189 15.99 3.01 -9.68
C ASP A 189 14.72 3.52 -10.40
N VAL A 190 13.80 4.12 -9.64
CA VAL A 190 12.55 4.69 -10.14
C VAL A 190 12.52 6.22 -10.04
N ARG A 191 13.68 6.85 -9.81
CA ARG A 191 13.76 8.31 -9.62
C ARG A 191 13.16 9.09 -10.78
N ALA A 192 13.42 8.65 -12.01
CA ALA A 192 12.89 9.29 -13.21
C ALA A 192 11.35 9.20 -13.34
N LEU A 193 10.73 8.27 -12.63
CA LEU A 193 9.28 8.08 -12.65
C LEU A 193 8.54 8.98 -11.65
N LEU A 194 9.22 9.45 -10.60
CA LEU A 194 8.56 10.17 -9.50
C LEU A 194 7.87 11.46 -9.96
N SER A 195 8.42 12.16 -10.94
CA SER A 195 7.83 13.38 -11.50
C SER A 195 6.55 13.15 -12.31
N ALA A 196 6.26 11.90 -12.67
CA ALA A 196 5.03 11.52 -13.37
C ALA A 196 3.90 11.07 -12.42
N ILE A 197 4.09 11.16 -11.10
CA ILE A 197 3.04 10.90 -10.13
C ILE A 197 2.15 12.14 -10.04
N GLU A 198 0.90 12.02 -10.47
CA GLU A 198 -0.07 13.12 -10.52
C GLU A 198 -1.03 13.14 -9.31
N VAL A 199 -1.05 12.07 -8.52
CA VAL A 199 -1.95 11.97 -7.36
C VAL A 199 -1.29 12.50 -6.10
N PRO A 200 -2.07 13.07 -5.15
CA PRO A 200 -1.56 13.43 -3.84
C PRO A 200 -0.78 12.29 -3.20
N THR A 201 0.36 12.60 -2.61
CA THR A 201 1.25 11.58 -2.03
C THR A 201 1.54 11.87 -0.57
N LEU A 202 1.50 10.83 0.28
CA LEU A 202 1.92 10.85 1.67
C LEU A 202 3.14 9.92 1.83
N CYS A 203 4.21 10.43 2.40
CA CYS A 203 5.39 9.64 2.76
C CYS A 203 5.49 9.49 4.28
N LEU A 204 5.48 8.26 4.78
CA LEU A 204 5.70 7.94 6.19
C LEU A 204 7.14 7.45 6.39
N HIS A 205 7.90 8.16 7.20
CA HIS A 205 9.31 7.86 7.50
C HIS A 205 9.46 7.35 8.93
N ALA A 206 10.27 6.32 9.12
CA ALA A 206 10.60 5.80 10.44
C ALA A 206 11.87 6.50 11.00
N CYS A 207 11.74 7.20 12.14
CA CYS A 207 12.87 7.93 12.75
C CYS A 207 14.04 7.01 13.17
N HIS A 208 13.78 5.74 13.39
CA HIS A 208 14.79 4.77 13.82
C HIS A 208 14.95 3.61 12.81
N ASP A 209 14.77 3.93 11.53
CA ASP A 209 15.07 2.97 10.46
C ASP A 209 16.56 2.63 10.46
N ARG A 210 16.87 1.33 10.49
CA ARG A 210 18.24 0.81 10.47
C ARG A 210 18.57 0.12 9.15
N LEU A 211 17.59 -0.02 8.27
CA LEU A 211 17.76 -0.64 6.97
C LEU A 211 17.99 0.39 5.88
N LEU A 212 17.17 1.46 5.87
CA LEU A 212 17.30 2.51 4.87
C LEU A 212 18.46 3.45 5.23
N TRP A 213 19.35 3.65 4.28
CA TRP A 213 20.40 4.65 4.41
C TRP A 213 19.79 6.06 4.43
N PRO A 214 20.15 6.94 5.40
CA PRO A 214 19.55 8.28 5.54
C PRO A 214 19.53 9.11 4.24
N PRO A 215 20.60 9.13 3.39
CA PRO A 215 20.54 9.80 2.10
C PRO A 215 19.47 9.28 1.14
N SER A 216 19.05 8.01 1.23
CA SER A 216 17.96 7.48 0.37
C SER A 216 16.61 8.07 0.77
N VAL A 217 16.41 8.33 2.06
CA VAL A 217 15.20 9.01 2.57
C VAL A 217 15.21 10.47 2.15
N ALA A 218 16.34 11.17 2.33
CA ALA A 218 16.49 12.57 1.91
C ALA A 218 16.32 12.74 0.39
N GLU A 219 16.81 11.78 -0.40
CA GLU A 219 16.62 11.77 -1.86
C GLU A 219 15.14 11.63 -2.23
N LEU A 220 14.41 10.71 -1.60
CA LEU A 220 12.97 10.55 -1.83
C LEU A 220 12.20 11.85 -1.49
N GLN A 221 12.55 12.50 -0.38
CA GLN A 221 11.96 13.78 0.01
C GLN A 221 12.23 14.89 -1.02
N ALA A 222 13.46 14.97 -1.52
CA ALA A 222 13.83 15.96 -2.52
C ALA A 222 13.16 15.74 -3.89
N LEU A 223 12.86 14.47 -4.23
CA LEU A 223 12.22 14.10 -5.50
C LEU A 223 10.68 14.18 -5.46
N LEU A 224 10.08 14.28 -4.27
CA LEU A 224 8.65 14.46 -4.07
C LEU A 224 8.38 15.68 -3.17
N PRO A 225 8.73 16.90 -3.61
CA PRO A 225 8.63 18.10 -2.76
C PRO A 225 7.17 18.45 -2.39
N ASP A 226 6.22 18.11 -3.25
CA ASP A 226 4.80 18.38 -3.03
C ASP A 226 4.10 17.27 -2.21
N ALA A 227 4.79 16.18 -1.88
CA ALA A 227 4.24 15.15 -1.02
C ALA A 227 4.22 15.61 0.44
N ARG A 228 3.21 15.16 1.19
CA ARG A 228 3.24 15.30 2.64
C ARG A 228 4.22 14.30 3.24
N HIS A 229 5.24 14.78 3.93
CA HIS A 229 6.23 13.96 4.63
C HIS A 229 5.96 13.96 6.12
N VAL A 230 5.77 12.77 6.71
CA VAL A 230 5.55 12.58 8.15
C VAL A 230 6.59 11.62 8.68
N SER A 231 7.31 12.04 9.72
CA SER A 231 8.26 11.19 10.44
C SER A 231 7.64 10.69 11.74
N LEU A 232 7.64 9.38 11.93
CA LEU A 232 7.09 8.72 13.11
C LEU A 232 8.20 8.02 13.91
N GLU A 233 8.09 8.09 15.23
CA GLU A 233 8.92 7.33 16.15
C GLU A 233 8.67 5.84 15.96
N GLY A 234 9.56 5.16 15.25
CA GLY A 234 9.41 3.74 14.94
C GLY A 234 10.59 3.17 14.15
N PRO A 235 10.66 1.86 14.02
CA PRO A 235 11.68 1.13 13.27
C PRO A 235 11.31 1.03 11.78
N HIS A 236 12.10 0.29 10.98
CA HIS A 236 11.81 0.03 9.56
C HIS A 236 10.42 -0.60 9.34
N LEU A 237 10.07 -1.63 10.12
CA LEU A 237 8.71 -2.17 10.16
C LEU A 237 7.79 -1.20 10.94
N LEU A 238 7.57 -0.02 10.36
CA LEU A 238 6.83 1.07 10.97
C LEU A 238 5.36 0.72 11.16
N LEU A 239 4.74 0.16 10.13
CA LEU A 239 3.32 -0.16 10.11
C LEU A 239 2.97 -1.27 11.10
N GLN A 240 3.92 -2.17 11.42
CA GLN A 240 3.74 -3.22 12.42
C GLN A 240 3.97 -2.71 13.84
N ALA A 241 5.04 -1.95 14.02
CA ALA A 241 5.46 -1.48 15.35
C ALA A 241 4.67 -0.28 15.86
N ARG A 242 4.05 0.49 14.97
CA ARG A 242 3.34 1.74 15.23
C ARG A 242 2.02 1.81 14.47
N ALA A 243 1.31 0.69 14.41
CA ALA A 243 0.10 0.50 13.62
C ALA A 243 -0.92 1.63 13.82
N ASP A 244 -1.29 1.93 15.05
CA ASP A 244 -2.29 2.96 15.37
C ASP A 244 -1.83 4.36 14.97
N ALA A 245 -0.57 4.71 15.26
CA ALA A 245 -0.03 6.02 14.92
C ALA A 245 0.06 6.22 13.41
N ALA A 246 0.52 5.20 12.67
CA ALA A 246 0.59 5.25 11.22
C ALA A 246 -0.82 5.29 10.59
N ALA A 247 -1.77 4.52 11.11
CA ALA A 247 -3.15 4.52 10.65
C ALA A 247 -3.83 5.87 10.88
N ALA A 248 -3.59 6.51 12.03
CA ALA A 248 -4.12 7.84 12.33
C ALA A 248 -3.61 8.90 11.34
N GLU A 249 -2.32 8.87 10.97
CA GLU A 249 -1.75 9.79 9.98
C GLU A 249 -2.33 9.55 8.57
N VAL A 250 -2.46 8.29 8.16
CA VAL A 250 -3.07 7.95 6.86
C VAL A 250 -4.52 8.40 6.82
N ALA A 251 -5.31 8.09 7.85
CA ALA A 251 -6.71 8.48 7.92
C ALA A 251 -6.89 10.01 7.98
N ALA A 252 -6.02 10.72 8.71
CA ALA A 252 -6.03 12.17 8.76
C ALA A 252 -5.72 12.78 7.39
N TRP A 253 -4.70 12.25 6.68
CA TRP A 253 -4.36 12.70 5.35
C TRP A 253 -5.46 12.40 4.33
N MET A 254 -6.06 11.22 4.36
CA MET A 254 -7.16 10.87 3.45
C MET A 254 -8.35 11.82 3.56
N ARG A 255 -8.63 12.36 4.75
CA ARG A 255 -9.69 13.38 4.94
C ARG A 255 -9.36 14.73 4.28
N THR A 256 -8.12 14.98 3.92
CA THR A 256 -7.72 16.22 3.20
C THR A 256 -7.83 16.08 1.68
N LEU A 257 -8.03 14.85 1.19
CA LEU A 257 -8.17 14.61 -0.24
C LEU A 257 -9.55 15.07 -0.70
N SER A 258 -9.55 15.76 -1.83
CA SER A 258 -10.82 16.12 -2.50
C SER A 258 -11.52 14.85 -3.00
N PRO A 259 -12.85 14.87 -3.03
CA PRO A 259 -13.68 13.78 -3.56
C PRO A 259 -13.35 13.42 -5.00
#